data_6da0cdf6a581ea43670a02871d8d2bad
#
_entry.id   6da0cdf6a581ea43670a02871d8d2bad
#
_cell.length_a   1.000
_cell.length_b   1.000
_cell.length_c   1.000
_cell.angle_alpha   90.00
_cell.angle_beta   90.00
_cell.angle_gamma   90.00
#
_symmetry.space_group_name_H-M   'P 1'
#
loop_
_entity.id
_entity.type
_entity.pdbx_description
1 polymer ?
#
loop_
_entity_poly.entity_id
_entity_poly.type
_entity_poly.pdbx_seq_one_letter_code
_entity_poly.pdbx_strand_id
1 'polypeptide(L)'
;FRGPGKYPHRTSGEQKRRNMLSGILLQPGAWFPAFGEVKDILISSCSFDQLDNPFLVTLNEGNRGERICLEHIRGTRLMKAAASVESWGDSSLKDVRLSDVSLSYVGNKDQEIVGRTPSKPLTDYRALPCWGLYLHNLDRVILRNVRLDCENGKVGPASCFDNVGSVEIYNVSF
;
A
#
# COMPACT_ATOMS: atom_id res chain seq x y z
N PHE A 1 -4.69 -8.18 -12.89
CA PHE A 1 -3.20 -8.19 -12.98
C PHE A 1 -2.67 -9.47 -12.34
N ARG A 2 -1.69 -10.11 -12.97
CA ARG A 2 -1.08 -11.34 -12.46
C ARG A 2 0.42 -11.31 -12.60
N GLY A 3 1.17 -11.52 -11.53
CA GLY A 3 2.60 -11.80 -11.53
C GLY A 3 2.91 -13.30 -11.41
N PRO A 4 4.17 -13.71 -11.52
CA PRO A 4 5.27 -12.89 -11.99
C PRO A 4 5.14 -12.56 -13.47
N GLY A 5 5.61 -11.38 -13.87
CA GLY A 5 5.60 -10.99 -15.28
C GLY A 5 6.50 -11.87 -16.14
N LYS A 6 6.13 -12.02 -17.41
CA LYS A 6 6.92 -12.79 -18.39
C LYS A 6 8.29 -12.14 -18.66
N TYR A 7 8.35 -10.83 -18.52
CA TYR A 7 9.56 -10.04 -18.78
C TYR A 7 10.04 -9.36 -17.51
N PRO A 8 11.35 -9.33 -17.24
CA PRO A 8 11.91 -8.59 -16.11
C PRO A 8 11.66 -7.09 -16.30
N HIS A 9 11.37 -6.39 -15.22
CA HIS A 9 11.25 -4.95 -15.23
C HIS A 9 12.63 -4.31 -15.50
N ARG A 10 12.73 -3.45 -16.52
CA ARG A 10 14.00 -2.83 -16.93
C ARG A 10 14.24 -1.51 -16.20
N THR A 11 14.36 -1.49 -14.88
CA THR A 11 14.66 -0.23 -14.19
C THR A 11 16.14 0.03 -13.93
N SER A 12 16.99 -0.93 -14.06
CA SER A 12 18.47 -0.76 -14.15
C SER A 12 19.07 -2.10 -14.52
N GLY A 13 20.22 -2.12 -15.15
CA GLY A 13 20.83 -3.31 -15.74
C GLY A 13 21.11 -4.50 -14.81
N GLU A 14 20.79 -4.38 -13.52
CA GLU A 14 21.04 -5.43 -12.52
C GLU A 14 19.77 -6.04 -11.92
N GLN A 15 18.58 -5.47 -12.14
CA GLN A 15 17.37 -5.97 -11.52
C GLN A 15 16.73 -7.09 -12.33
N LYS A 16 17.06 -8.31 -12.00
CA LYS A 16 16.38 -9.53 -12.48
C LYS A 16 15.03 -9.75 -11.78
N ARG A 17 14.25 -8.71 -11.54
CA ARG A 17 12.94 -8.86 -10.92
C ARG A 17 11.97 -9.49 -11.92
N ARG A 18 11.36 -10.58 -11.52
CA ARG A 18 10.32 -11.28 -12.31
C ARG A 18 8.92 -10.91 -11.88
N ASN A 19 8.76 -10.24 -10.73
CA ASN A 19 7.46 -9.89 -10.18
C ASN A 19 7.09 -8.45 -10.50
N MET A 20 5.80 -8.20 -10.64
CA MET A 20 5.29 -6.83 -10.62
C MET A 20 5.45 -6.25 -9.23
N LEU A 21 5.94 -5.03 -9.13
CA LEU A 21 6.23 -4.37 -7.86
C LEU A 21 4.95 -4.06 -7.09
N SER A 22 4.02 -3.38 -7.73
CA SER A 22 2.76 -2.99 -7.12
C SER A 22 1.60 -3.13 -8.11
N GLY A 23 0.43 -3.46 -7.60
CA GLY A 23 -0.78 -3.51 -8.38
C GLY A 23 -1.29 -2.12 -8.73
N ILE A 24 -1.36 -1.24 -7.74
CA ILE A 24 -1.69 0.18 -7.87
C ILE A 24 -0.52 0.99 -7.36
N LEU A 25 -0.11 1.98 -8.15
CA LEU A 25 0.95 2.91 -7.80
C LEU A 25 0.49 4.35 -8.05
N LEU A 26 0.28 5.11 -6.98
CA LEU A 26 -0.11 6.52 -7.02
C LEU A 26 0.89 7.33 -6.21
N GLN A 27 1.85 7.97 -6.89
CA GLN A 27 3.01 8.58 -6.26
C GLN A 27 3.35 9.95 -6.87
N PRO A 28 2.52 10.98 -6.69
CA PRO A 28 2.86 12.32 -7.16
C PRO A 28 4.13 12.83 -6.48
N GLY A 29 5.04 13.40 -7.25
CA GLY A 29 6.32 13.93 -6.77
C GLY A 29 7.40 12.88 -6.48
N ALA A 30 7.20 11.61 -6.82
CA ALA A 30 8.14 10.54 -6.45
C ALA A 30 9.45 10.57 -7.24
N TRP A 31 9.39 10.87 -8.52
CA TRP A 31 10.57 10.83 -9.42
C TRP A 31 11.14 12.22 -9.72
N PHE A 32 10.29 13.20 -9.76
CA PHE A 32 10.66 14.61 -9.95
C PHE A 32 9.83 15.45 -8.98
N PRO A 33 10.39 16.52 -8.42
CA PRO A 33 9.61 17.45 -7.62
C PRO A 33 8.42 17.94 -8.45
N ALA A 34 7.24 17.59 -7.99
CA ALA A 34 5.98 18.03 -8.57
C ALA A 34 5.05 18.42 -7.43
N PHE A 35 4.45 19.58 -7.56
CA PHE A 35 3.53 20.12 -6.56
C PHE A 35 2.13 20.19 -7.18
N GLY A 36 1.13 19.70 -6.45
CA GLY A 36 -0.21 19.73 -6.96
C GLY A 36 -1.23 19.07 -6.04
N GLU A 37 -2.44 18.96 -6.57
CA GLU A 37 -3.56 18.31 -5.90
C GLU A 37 -3.93 17.02 -6.61
N VAL A 38 -4.13 15.97 -5.81
CA VAL A 38 -4.67 14.69 -6.23
C VAL A 38 -5.97 14.48 -5.49
N LYS A 39 -7.10 14.62 -6.18
CA LYS A 39 -8.41 14.51 -5.54
C LYS A 39 -9.43 13.79 -6.41
N ASP A 40 -10.48 13.31 -5.75
CA ASP A 40 -11.60 12.62 -6.40
C ASP A 40 -11.14 11.39 -7.19
N ILE A 41 -10.22 10.63 -6.63
CA ILE A 41 -9.70 9.41 -7.24
C ILE A 41 -10.53 8.21 -6.76
N LEU A 42 -11.14 7.52 -7.70
CA LEU A 42 -11.75 6.23 -7.47
C LEU A 42 -11.01 5.15 -8.26
N ILE A 43 -10.45 4.18 -7.55
CA ILE A 43 -9.87 2.97 -8.12
C ILE A 43 -10.72 1.81 -7.64
N SER A 44 -11.34 1.11 -8.55
CA SER A 44 -12.34 0.10 -8.23
C SER A 44 -12.20 -1.16 -9.07
N SER A 45 -12.69 -2.29 -8.52
CA SER A 45 -12.80 -3.57 -9.23
C SER A 45 -11.48 -4.13 -9.75
N CYS A 46 -10.42 -4.04 -8.95
CA CYS A 46 -9.10 -4.53 -9.30
C CYS A 46 -8.80 -5.88 -8.62
N SER A 47 -8.27 -6.82 -9.38
CA SER A 47 -7.78 -8.09 -8.87
C SER A 47 -6.29 -8.26 -9.16
N PHE A 48 -5.56 -8.68 -8.13
CA PHE A 48 -4.12 -8.90 -8.17
C PHE A 48 -3.79 -10.32 -7.73
N ASP A 49 -2.82 -10.92 -8.40
CA ASP A 49 -2.34 -12.25 -8.05
C ASP A 49 -0.83 -12.33 -8.22
N GLN A 50 -0.12 -12.81 -7.21
CA GLN A 50 1.34 -12.93 -7.19
C GLN A 50 2.09 -11.60 -7.42
N LEU A 51 1.72 -10.55 -6.71
CA LEU A 51 2.43 -9.28 -6.71
C LEU A 51 3.29 -9.11 -5.46
N ASP A 52 4.31 -8.27 -5.54
CA ASP A 52 5.13 -7.96 -4.38
C ASP A 52 4.37 -7.09 -3.37
N ASN A 53 3.54 -6.15 -3.85
CA ASN A 53 2.72 -5.25 -3.07
C ASN A 53 1.37 -4.98 -3.77
N PRO A 54 0.24 -4.93 -3.06
CA PRO A 54 -1.06 -4.71 -3.73
C PRO A 54 -1.27 -3.27 -4.17
N PHE A 55 -0.97 -2.30 -3.30
CA PHE A 55 -1.03 -0.89 -3.63
C PHE A 55 -0.06 -0.06 -2.78
N LEU A 56 0.44 0.99 -3.40
CA LEU A 56 1.32 1.98 -2.80
C LEU A 56 0.83 3.37 -3.21
N VAL A 57 0.17 4.07 -2.30
CA VAL A 57 -0.27 5.45 -2.44
C VAL A 57 0.63 6.31 -1.58
N THR A 58 1.46 7.13 -2.18
CA THR A 58 2.45 7.93 -1.45
C THR A 58 2.47 9.35 -1.97
N LEU A 59 1.98 10.29 -1.18
CA LEU A 59 2.11 11.72 -1.48
C LEU A 59 3.43 12.23 -0.93
N ASN A 60 4.29 12.70 -1.81
CA ASN A 60 5.55 13.33 -1.44
C ASN A 60 5.32 14.81 -1.09
N GLU A 61 6.30 15.38 -0.39
CA GLU A 61 6.29 16.76 0.09
C GLU A 61 5.75 17.76 -0.95
N GLY A 62 4.93 18.71 -0.50
CA GLY A 62 4.31 19.74 -1.33
C GLY A 62 3.06 19.30 -2.08
N ASN A 63 2.63 18.05 -1.97
CA ASN A 63 1.41 17.56 -2.61
C ASN A 63 0.24 17.51 -1.63
N ARG A 64 -0.97 17.67 -2.14
CA ARG A 64 -2.22 17.55 -1.37
C ARG A 64 -3.09 16.48 -1.98
N GLY A 65 -3.70 15.67 -1.12
CA GLY A 65 -4.63 14.65 -1.54
C GLY A 65 -5.96 14.75 -0.80
N GLU A 66 -7.05 14.46 -1.49
CA GLU A 66 -8.37 14.46 -0.90
C GLU A 66 -9.30 13.50 -1.62
N ARG A 67 -10.14 12.78 -0.87
CA ARG A 67 -11.13 11.83 -1.39
C ARG A 67 -10.53 10.79 -2.33
N ILE A 68 -9.59 10.01 -1.78
CA ILE A 68 -9.01 8.85 -2.46
C ILE A 68 -9.75 7.60 -2.00
N CYS A 69 -10.36 6.89 -2.94
CA CYS A 69 -11.20 5.74 -2.70
C CYS A 69 -10.65 4.51 -3.43
N LEU A 70 -10.39 3.44 -2.69
CA LEU A 70 -10.03 2.12 -3.21
C LEU A 70 -11.15 1.15 -2.86
N GLU A 71 -11.87 0.64 -3.87
CA GLU A 71 -13.06 -0.18 -3.68
C GLU A 71 -13.01 -1.49 -4.46
N HIS A 72 -13.56 -2.56 -3.88
CA HIS A 72 -13.62 -3.88 -4.52
C HIS A 72 -12.23 -4.34 -5.00
N ILE A 73 -11.25 -4.24 -4.10
CA ILE A 73 -9.86 -4.65 -4.37
C ILE A 73 -9.63 -6.05 -3.83
N ARG A 74 -9.14 -6.94 -4.67
CA ARG A 74 -8.78 -8.30 -4.26
C ARG A 74 -7.32 -8.59 -4.61
N GLY A 75 -6.52 -8.89 -3.59
CA GLY A 75 -5.15 -9.36 -3.75
C GLY A 75 -4.98 -10.79 -3.22
N THR A 76 -4.35 -11.66 -4.00
CA THR A 76 -4.04 -13.03 -3.60
C THR A 76 -2.56 -13.31 -3.79
N ARG A 77 -1.98 -14.14 -2.93
CA ARG A 77 -0.56 -14.53 -2.96
C ARG A 77 0.37 -13.30 -3.01
N LEU A 78 0.10 -12.31 -2.18
CA LEU A 78 0.95 -11.13 -2.06
C LEU A 78 2.25 -11.49 -1.37
N MET A 79 3.39 -11.07 -1.95
CA MET A 79 4.67 -11.74 -1.69
C MET A 79 5.55 -11.05 -0.66
N LYS A 80 5.56 -9.70 -0.56
CA LYS A 80 6.66 -9.03 0.14
C LYS A 80 6.29 -7.90 1.09
N ALA A 81 5.33 -7.04 0.75
CA ALA A 81 5.09 -5.86 1.56
C ALA A 81 3.61 -5.56 1.77
N ALA A 82 3.31 -4.94 2.90
CA ALA A 82 1.99 -4.42 3.20
C ALA A 82 1.52 -3.44 2.13
N ALA A 83 0.21 -3.37 1.92
CA ALA A 83 -0.41 -2.24 1.26
C ALA A 83 -0.13 -0.96 2.04
N SER A 84 0.05 0.18 1.37
CA SER A 84 0.26 1.42 2.10
C SER A 84 -0.43 2.64 1.49
N VAL A 85 -0.83 3.56 2.39
CA VAL A 85 -1.29 4.91 2.06
C VAL A 85 -0.57 5.89 2.97
N GLU A 86 0.20 6.79 2.38
CA GLU A 86 1.15 7.62 3.10
C GLU A 86 1.16 9.05 2.58
N SER A 87 1.34 10.04 3.48
CA SER A 87 1.73 11.38 3.09
C SER A 87 2.97 11.83 3.87
N TRP A 88 3.83 12.65 3.24
CA TRP A 88 5.17 12.94 3.72
C TRP A 88 5.51 14.44 3.66
N GLY A 89 6.38 14.88 4.58
CA GLY A 89 6.76 16.28 4.69
C GLY A 89 5.56 17.14 5.13
N ASP A 90 5.31 18.20 4.40
CA ASP A 90 4.18 19.10 4.58
C ASP A 90 2.94 18.71 3.74
N SER A 91 2.98 17.55 3.09
CA SER A 91 1.82 17.05 2.35
C SER A 91 0.68 16.66 3.28
N SER A 92 -0.53 16.74 2.79
CA SER A 92 -1.73 16.30 3.52
C SER A 92 -2.58 15.39 2.65
N LEU A 93 -3.13 14.35 3.28
CA LEU A 93 -4.04 13.43 2.61
C LEU A 93 -5.31 13.27 3.46
N LYS A 94 -6.42 13.76 2.91
CA LYS A 94 -7.73 13.79 3.57
C LYS A 94 -8.69 12.79 2.95
N ASP A 95 -9.58 12.25 3.81
CA ASP A 95 -10.68 11.37 3.39
C ASP A 95 -10.22 10.20 2.49
N VAL A 96 -9.43 9.33 3.05
CA VAL A 96 -9.09 8.05 2.43
C VAL A 96 -10.15 7.02 2.78
N ARG A 97 -10.63 6.30 1.77
CA ARG A 97 -11.58 5.21 1.97
C ARG A 97 -11.08 3.91 1.35
N LEU A 98 -11.09 2.86 2.14
CA LEU A 98 -10.88 1.49 1.68
C LEU A 98 -12.17 0.72 1.93
N SER A 99 -12.85 0.27 0.87
CA SER A 99 -14.11 -0.44 0.94
C SER A 99 -14.06 -1.76 0.18
N ASP A 100 -14.53 -2.85 0.81
CA ASP A 100 -14.56 -4.17 0.19
C ASP A 100 -13.17 -4.60 -0.32
N VAL A 101 -12.17 -4.50 0.55
CA VAL A 101 -10.76 -4.83 0.26
C VAL A 101 -10.41 -6.15 0.90
N SER A 102 -9.94 -7.13 0.12
CA SER A 102 -9.49 -8.44 0.60
C SER A 102 -8.08 -8.73 0.10
N LEU A 103 -7.14 -8.84 1.03
CA LEU A 103 -5.72 -9.05 0.72
C LEU A 103 -5.21 -10.30 1.44
N SER A 104 -4.71 -11.27 0.66
CA SER A 104 -4.09 -12.49 1.17
C SER A 104 -2.58 -12.48 0.87
N TYR A 105 -1.80 -12.49 1.94
CA TYR A 105 -0.34 -12.51 1.90
C TYR A 105 0.18 -13.93 2.07
N VAL A 106 1.19 -14.28 1.30
CA VAL A 106 1.82 -15.60 1.42
C VAL A 106 2.43 -15.78 2.80
N GLY A 107 3.07 -14.73 3.31
CA GLY A 107 3.88 -14.81 4.51
C GLY A 107 5.11 -15.70 4.29
N ASN A 108 6.14 -15.47 5.05
CA ASN A 108 7.32 -16.34 5.05
C ASN A 108 7.85 -16.40 6.46
N LYS A 109 8.01 -17.61 6.99
CA LYS A 109 8.55 -17.83 8.33
C LYS A 109 9.98 -17.31 8.51
N ASP A 110 10.71 -17.19 7.42
CA ASP A 110 12.14 -16.80 7.39
C ASP A 110 12.35 -15.32 7.01
N GLN A 111 11.32 -14.59 6.66
CA GLN A 111 11.41 -13.17 6.36
C GLN A 111 10.89 -12.34 7.53
N GLU A 112 11.73 -11.45 8.03
CA GLU A 112 11.26 -10.29 8.79
C GLU A 112 10.37 -9.45 7.86
N ILE A 113 9.10 -9.82 7.77
CA ILE A 113 8.10 -9.06 7.00
C ILE A 113 7.88 -7.69 7.65
N VAL A 114 8.19 -7.58 8.93
CA VAL A 114 7.98 -6.38 9.71
C VAL A 114 9.27 -5.58 9.79
N GLY A 115 9.28 -4.46 9.12
CA GLY A 115 10.37 -3.49 9.15
C GLY A 115 10.22 -2.46 10.27
N ARG A 116 11.12 -1.49 10.27
CA ARG A 116 11.01 -0.29 11.11
C ARG A 116 10.03 0.70 10.48
N THR A 117 9.47 1.59 11.31
CA THR A 117 8.72 2.75 10.81
C THR A 117 9.61 3.55 9.83
N PRO A 118 9.14 3.79 8.62
CA PRO A 118 9.90 4.54 7.63
C PRO A 118 10.13 5.98 8.09
N SER A 119 11.25 6.56 7.70
CA SER A 119 11.59 7.98 7.97
C SER A 119 11.48 8.87 6.72
N LYS A 120 11.17 8.31 5.58
CA LYS A 120 11.03 9.02 4.30
C LYS A 120 10.18 8.22 3.31
N PRO A 121 9.56 8.88 2.32
CA PRO A 121 8.89 8.18 1.24
C PRO A 121 9.89 7.38 0.39
N LEU A 122 9.40 6.30 -0.20
CA LEU A 122 10.14 5.55 -1.20
C LEU A 122 9.28 5.34 -2.45
N THR A 123 9.95 5.19 -3.57
CA THR A 123 9.30 4.95 -4.87
C THR A 123 8.96 3.48 -5.10
N ASP A 124 9.40 2.62 -4.23
CA ASP A 124 9.22 1.17 -4.31
C ASP A 124 8.67 0.64 -2.99
N TYR A 125 8.15 -0.59 -3.00
CA TYR A 125 7.75 -1.24 -1.75
C TYR A 125 8.97 -1.43 -0.83
N ARG A 126 8.71 -1.48 0.46
CA ARG A 126 9.70 -1.75 1.51
C ARG A 126 9.07 -2.53 2.64
N ALA A 127 9.91 -3.09 3.50
CA ALA A 127 9.44 -3.63 4.77
C ALA A 127 8.83 -2.50 5.62
N LEU A 128 7.60 -2.71 6.08
CA LEU A 128 6.80 -1.79 6.87
C LEU A 128 6.60 -2.37 8.28
N PRO A 129 6.20 -1.58 9.29
CA PRO A 129 6.03 -2.06 10.66
C PRO A 129 4.82 -3.00 10.83
N CYS A 130 4.19 -3.41 9.75
CA CYS A 130 3.10 -4.38 9.71
C CYS A 130 3.16 -5.19 8.41
N TRP A 131 2.47 -6.34 8.39
CA TRP A 131 2.47 -7.20 7.21
C TRP A 131 1.34 -6.92 6.22
N GLY A 132 0.26 -6.27 6.61
CA GLY A 132 -0.98 -6.16 5.81
C GLY A 132 -1.30 -4.75 5.32
N LEU A 133 -1.47 -3.77 6.22
CA LEU A 133 -1.89 -2.41 5.86
C LEU A 133 -1.15 -1.36 6.70
N TYR A 134 -0.44 -0.47 6.04
CA TYR A 134 0.23 0.67 6.66
C TYR A 134 -0.40 2.00 6.24
N LEU A 135 -0.78 2.81 7.23
CA LEU A 135 -1.34 4.14 7.05
C LEU A 135 -0.46 5.15 7.76
N HIS A 136 -0.01 6.19 7.05
CA HIS A 136 0.91 7.17 7.63
C HIS A 136 0.51 8.60 7.28
N ASN A 137 0.41 9.43 8.34
CA ASN A 137 0.18 10.87 8.26
C ASN A 137 -1.07 11.23 7.42
N LEU A 138 -2.23 10.75 7.87
CA LEU A 138 -3.52 10.93 7.22
C LEU A 138 -4.49 11.67 8.16
N ASP A 139 -5.31 12.55 7.61
CA ASP A 139 -6.29 13.27 8.43
C ASP A 139 -7.45 12.36 8.85
N ARG A 140 -8.04 11.62 7.89
CA ARG A 140 -9.17 10.73 8.14
C ARG A 140 -9.13 9.50 7.25
N VAL A 141 -9.43 8.35 7.82
CA VAL A 141 -9.51 7.08 7.09
C VAL A 141 -10.81 6.36 7.44
N ILE A 142 -11.47 5.81 6.44
CA ILE A 142 -12.62 4.91 6.60
C ILE A 142 -12.23 3.54 6.05
N LEU A 143 -12.28 2.52 6.92
CA LEU A 143 -12.09 1.12 6.55
C LEU A 143 -13.44 0.40 6.66
N ARG A 144 -13.93 -0.13 5.54
CA ARG A 144 -15.19 -0.87 5.49
C ARG A 144 -15.01 -2.21 4.77
N ASN A 145 -15.41 -3.30 5.41
CA ASN A 145 -15.27 -4.64 4.86
C ASN A 145 -13.82 -4.92 4.39
N VAL A 146 -12.84 -4.65 5.25
CA VAL A 146 -11.43 -4.90 4.95
C VAL A 146 -11.02 -6.21 5.61
N ARG A 147 -10.48 -7.12 4.80
CA ARG A 147 -9.98 -8.40 5.25
C ARG A 147 -8.51 -8.58 4.87
N LEU A 148 -7.68 -8.88 5.86
CA LEU A 148 -6.26 -9.18 5.69
C LEU A 148 -5.99 -10.60 6.18
N ASP A 149 -5.50 -11.46 5.31
CA ASP A 149 -5.14 -12.83 5.63
C ASP A 149 -3.65 -13.07 5.37
N CYS A 150 -3.02 -13.93 6.16
CA CYS A 150 -1.64 -14.36 5.98
C CYS A 150 -1.55 -15.90 6.04
N GLU A 151 -1.13 -16.55 4.95
CA GLU A 151 -1.19 -18.00 4.79
C GLU A 151 -0.17 -18.75 5.68
N ASN A 152 1.07 -18.31 5.69
CA ASN A 152 2.19 -19.04 6.32
C ASN A 152 2.60 -18.52 7.71
N GLY A 153 1.69 -17.85 8.38
CA GLY A 153 1.92 -17.34 9.72
C GLY A 153 2.15 -15.84 9.75
N LYS A 154 1.74 -15.29 10.87
CA LYS A 154 1.74 -13.84 11.12
C LYS A 154 2.95 -13.49 11.95
N VAL A 155 3.85 -12.68 11.42
CA VAL A 155 4.93 -12.09 12.19
C VAL A 155 4.63 -10.60 12.35
N GLY A 156 4.36 -10.17 13.57
CA GLY A 156 4.02 -8.78 13.89
C GLY A 156 2.55 -8.41 13.62
N PRO A 157 2.21 -7.12 13.71
CA PRO A 157 0.85 -6.61 13.54
C PRO A 157 0.37 -6.70 12.09
N ALA A 158 -0.94 -6.92 11.92
CA ALA A 158 -1.57 -6.91 10.59
C ALA A 158 -1.62 -5.51 10.00
N SER A 159 -1.88 -4.51 10.84
CA SER A 159 -1.96 -3.11 10.41
C SER A 159 -1.19 -2.20 11.37
N CYS A 160 -0.74 -1.08 10.83
CA CYS A 160 -0.11 -0.01 11.61
C CYS A 160 -0.64 1.34 11.12
N PHE A 161 -1.16 2.13 12.06
CA PHE A 161 -1.66 3.48 11.83
C PHE A 161 -0.74 4.47 12.54
N ASP A 162 0.05 5.16 11.76
CA ASP A 162 1.08 6.07 12.24
C ASP A 162 0.70 7.52 11.91
N ASN A 163 0.44 8.32 12.94
CA ASN A 163 -0.04 9.69 12.82
C ASN A 163 -1.32 9.83 11.95
N VAL A 164 -2.35 9.05 12.28
CA VAL A 164 -3.68 9.13 11.63
C VAL A 164 -4.64 9.85 12.55
N GLY A 165 -5.21 10.96 12.09
CA GLY A 165 -6.07 11.84 12.89
C GLY A 165 -7.37 11.17 13.32
N SER A 166 -8.08 10.49 12.41
CA SER A 166 -9.25 9.69 12.73
C SER A 166 -9.37 8.44 11.87
N VAL A 167 -9.81 7.34 12.50
CA VAL A 167 -10.04 6.06 11.81
C VAL A 167 -11.44 5.55 12.14
N GLU A 168 -12.26 5.36 11.11
CA GLU A 168 -13.56 4.71 11.24
C GLU A 168 -13.46 3.28 10.70
N ILE A 169 -13.84 2.30 11.52
CA ILE A 169 -13.69 0.89 11.24
C ILE A 169 -15.05 0.20 11.24
N TYR A 170 -15.41 -0.42 10.11
CA TYR A 170 -16.65 -1.15 9.93
C TYR A 170 -16.34 -2.52 9.32
N ASN A 171 -16.55 -3.61 10.08
CA ASN A 171 -16.36 -4.98 9.61
C ASN A 171 -14.94 -5.22 9.04
N VAL A 172 -13.93 -5.08 9.88
CA VAL A 172 -12.52 -5.31 9.54
C VAL A 172 -12.02 -6.56 10.26
N SER A 173 -11.27 -7.41 9.55
CA SER A 173 -10.67 -8.65 10.09
C SER A 173 -9.20 -8.79 9.66
N PHE A 174 -8.39 -9.34 10.57
CA PHE A 174 -6.95 -9.53 10.38
C PHE A 174 -6.50 -10.96 10.71
#